data_b405f57ac244320ea3706b9b43e4d28e
#
_entry.id   b405f57ac244320ea3706b9b43e4d28e
#
_cell.length_a   1.000
_cell.length_b   1.000
_cell.length_c   1.000
_cell.angle_alpha   90.00
_cell.angle_beta   90.00
_cell.angle_gamma   90.00
#
_symmetry.space_group_name_H-M   'P 1'
#
loop_
_entity.id
_entity.type
_entity.pdbx_description
1 polymer ?
#
loop_
_entity_poly.entity_id
_entity_poly.type
_entity_poly.pdbx_seq_one_letter_code
_entity_poly.pdbx_strand_id
1 'polypeptide(L)'
;EAGETVEKFCEEFKIPFGETQAGKSACKSSHPYCLGGIGVTGTYASNVIAKDADVVIAIGSRMSDFTTSSKRLYQHEGVKFVTINNCRYHAYKMDAVKAVGDAKATVTALAAKLRAKGYASAYTDEIAKAKAVWDEEMKRLAGIEYTGDDFEPIIKARDPRTVPEFVKLTDGKITQTAALAAIRRCIDADANIITAGGSLPSCMQRVWTTDKR
;
A
#
# COMPACT_ATOMS: atom_id res chain seq x y z
N GLU A 1 3.54 -8.95 16.20
CA GLU A 1 4.26 -10.22 16.41
C GLU A 1 4.93 -10.76 15.12
N ALA A 2 4.19 -10.95 14.02
CA ALA A 2 4.81 -11.29 12.73
C ALA A 2 5.40 -10.07 12.03
N GLY A 3 4.88 -8.87 12.27
CA GLY A 3 5.31 -7.63 11.63
C GLY A 3 6.81 -7.35 11.79
N GLU A 4 7.34 -7.45 13.00
CA GLU A 4 8.80 -7.28 13.22
C GLU A 4 9.65 -8.31 12.48
N THR A 5 9.14 -9.54 12.36
CA THR A 5 9.85 -10.58 11.62
C THR A 5 9.87 -10.26 10.13
N VAL A 6 8.76 -9.72 9.60
CA VAL A 6 8.65 -9.27 8.21
C VAL A 6 9.56 -8.06 7.97
N GLU A 7 9.57 -7.06 8.86
CA GLU A 7 10.46 -5.91 8.75
C GLU A 7 11.93 -6.32 8.69
N LYS A 8 12.39 -7.16 9.64
CA LYS A 8 13.76 -7.68 9.66
C LYS A 8 14.09 -8.49 8.40
N PHE A 9 13.16 -9.29 7.92
CA PHE A 9 13.30 -10.05 6.68
C PHE A 9 13.49 -9.10 5.48
N CYS A 10 12.64 -8.10 5.35
CA CYS A 10 12.71 -7.12 4.27
C CYS A 10 14.00 -6.30 4.31
N GLU A 11 14.44 -5.90 5.50
CA GLU A 11 15.70 -5.17 5.71
C GLU A 11 16.92 -6.02 5.34
N GLU A 12 16.99 -7.24 5.84
CA GLU A 12 18.12 -8.15 5.60
C GLU A 12 18.31 -8.47 4.12
N PHE A 13 17.22 -8.73 3.41
CA PHE A 13 17.27 -9.13 1.99
C PHE A 13 17.01 -7.99 1.01
N LYS A 14 16.86 -6.75 1.50
CA LYS A 14 16.55 -5.55 0.70
C LYS A 14 15.28 -5.69 -0.14
N ILE A 15 14.25 -6.34 0.42
CA ILE A 15 12.98 -6.60 -0.25
C ILE A 15 11.98 -5.52 0.15
N PRO A 16 11.41 -4.75 -0.80
CA PRO A 16 10.36 -3.79 -0.51
C PRO A 16 9.04 -4.50 -0.18
N PHE A 17 8.20 -3.86 0.62
CA PHE A 17 6.89 -4.39 0.94
C PHE A 17 5.79 -3.34 0.90
N GLY A 18 4.59 -3.79 0.56
CA GLY A 18 3.36 -3.02 0.63
C GLY A 18 2.36 -3.65 1.59
N GLU A 19 1.52 -2.84 2.21
CA GLU A 19 0.48 -3.28 3.13
C GLU A 19 -0.88 -3.32 2.45
N THR A 20 -1.63 -4.41 2.65
CA THR A 20 -3.05 -4.41 2.28
C THR A 20 -3.84 -3.47 3.21
N GLN A 21 -5.06 -3.08 2.83
CA GLN A 21 -5.89 -2.25 3.70
C GLN A 21 -6.11 -2.90 5.08
N ALA A 22 -6.39 -4.21 5.12
CA ALA A 22 -6.56 -4.94 6.36
C ALA A 22 -5.25 -5.23 7.11
N GLY A 23 -4.11 -5.13 6.42
CA GLY A 23 -2.77 -5.31 6.98
C GLY A 23 -2.10 -4.01 7.41
N LYS A 24 -2.78 -2.88 7.27
CA LYS A 24 -2.23 -1.59 7.68
C LYS A 24 -1.88 -1.59 9.17
N SER A 25 -0.74 -1.01 9.50
CA SER A 25 -0.11 -1.05 10.83
C SER A 25 0.48 -2.41 11.29
N ALA A 26 0.47 -3.42 10.43
CA ALA A 26 1.24 -4.64 10.71
C ALA A 26 2.75 -4.38 10.77
N CYS A 27 3.23 -3.44 9.96
CA CYS A 27 4.60 -2.95 9.93
C CYS A 27 4.62 -1.43 10.09
N LYS A 28 5.79 -0.87 10.39
CA LYS A 28 5.96 0.59 10.53
C LYS A 28 5.98 1.26 9.17
N SER A 29 5.20 2.33 9.00
CA SER A 29 5.21 3.13 7.77
C SER A 29 6.54 3.83 7.52
N SER A 30 7.29 4.17 8.59
CA SER A 30 8.63 4.76 8.51
C SER A 30 9.74 3.79 8.10
N HIS A 31 9.45 2.47 8.03
CA HIS A 31 10.45 1.49 7.64
C HIS A 31 11.00 1.78 6.22
N PRO A 32 12.34 1.73 6.01
CA PRO A 32 12.94 2.11 4.72
C PRO A 32 12.37 1.36 3.51
N TYR A 33 12.02 0.10 3.69
CA TYR A 33 11.45 -0.76 2.64
C TYR A 33 9.92 -0.77 2.59
N CYS A 34 9.23 -0.01 3.46
CA CYS A 34 7.78 0.15 3.41
C CYS A 34 7.40 1.11 2.28
N LEU A 35 6.59 0.65 1.36
CA LEU A 35 6.07 1.42 0.22
C LEU A 35 4.65 1.93 0.46
N GLY A 36 4.06 1.61 1.62
CA GLY A 36 2.68 1.97 1.97
C GLY A 36 1.63 1.00 1.44
N GLY A 37 0.41 1.46 1.26
CA GLY A 37 -0.69 0.62 0.80
C GLY A 37 -0.50 0.06 -0.60
N ILE A 38 -0.98 -1.18 -0.84
CA ILE A 38 -0.91 -1.84 -2.15
C ILE A 38 -2.31 -2.10 -2.72
N GLY A 39 -2.45 -2.08 -4.03
CA GLY A 39 -3.66 -2.41 -4.77
C GLY A 39 -4.45 -1.19 -5.25
N VAL A 40 -5.76 -1.33 -5.44
CA VAL A 40 -6.64 -0.30 -6.04
C VAL A 40 -6.51 1.06 -5.34
N THR A 41 -6.42 1.04 -4.01
CA THR A 41 -6.30 2.24 -3.16
C THR A 41 -4.90 2.39 -2.57
N GLY A 42 -3.92 1.73 -3.18
CA GLY A 42 -2.54 1.78 -2.76
C GLY A 42 -1.82 3.08 -3.13
N THR A 43 -0.58 3.19 -2.67
CA THR A 43 0.32 4.28 -3.00
C THR A 43 0.90 4.10 -4.40
N TYR A 44 1.35 5.20 -5.02
CA TYR A 44 2.13 5.11 -6.25
C TYR A 44 3.38 4.24 -6.06
N ALA A 45 4.12 4.47 -4.98
CA ALA A 45 5.36 3.75 -4.69
C ALA A 45 5.18 2.23 -4.64
N SER A 46 4.14 1.77 -3.91
CA SER A 46 3.87 0.35 -3.79
C SER A 46 3.44 -0.27 -5.13
N ASN A 47 2.57 0.41 -5.86
CA ASN A 47 2.01 -0.12 -7.08
C ASN A 47 3.02 -0.14 -8.25
N VAL A 48 3.88 0.87 -8.38
CA VAL A 48 4.88 0.90 -9.45
C VAL A 48 5.95 -0.17 -9.26
N ILE A 49 6.39 -0.40 -8.02
CA ILE A 49 7.34 -1.49 -7.73
C ILE A 49 6.69 -2.87 -7.92
N ALA A 50 5.44 -3.04 -7.45
CA ALA A 50 4.74 -4.31 -7.60
C ALA A 50 4.43 -4.67 -9.06
N LYS A 51 4.27 -3.67 -9.92
CA LYS A 51 3.99 -3.87 -11.35
C LYS A 51 5.04 -4.74 -12.04
N ASP A 52 6.30 -4.49 -11.74
CA ASP A 52 7.44 -5.12 -12.41
C ASP A 52 8.12 -6.21 -11.56
N ALA A 53 7.51 -6.58 -10.41
CA ALA A 53 8.03 -7.62 -9.54
C ALA A 53 7.99 -9.01 -10.19
N ASP A 54 9.12 -9.69 -10.25
CA ASP A 54 9.26 -11.07 -10.76
C ASP A 54 8.77 -12.12 -9.75
N VAL A 55 8.89 -11.82 -8.45
CA VAL A 55 8.37 -12.65 -7.36
C VAL A 55 7.56 -11.80 -6.37
N VAL A 56 6.37 -12.26 -6.05
CA VAL A 56 5.49 -11.64 -5.05
C VAL A 56 5.27 -12.59 -3.89
N ILE A 57 5.68 -12.19 -2.69
CA ILE A 57 5.47 -12.95 -1.46
C ILE A 57 4.28 -12.36 -0.71
N ALA A 58 3.16 -13.04 -0.70
CA ALA A 58 1.95 -12.64 0.00
C ALA A 58 1.90 -13.28 1.40
N ILE A 59 2.11 -12.47 2.44
CA ILE A 59 2.15 -12.91 3.83
C ILE A 59 0.84 -12.54 4.53
N GLY A 60 0.06 -13.54 4.96
CA GLY A 60 -1.24 -13.36 5.60
C GLY A 60 -2.33 -12.72 4.72
N SER A 61 -2.01 -12.40 3.48
CA SER A 61 -2.93 -11.73 2.55
C SER A 61 -3.94 -12.69 1.93
N ARG A 62 -5.16 -12.19 1.71
CA ARG A 62 -6.20 -12.93 0.98
C ARG A 62 -6.08 -12.79 -0.54
N MET A 63 -5.19 -11.97 -1.05
CA MET A 63 -5.03 -11.68 -2.48
C MET A 63 -6.39 -11.42 -3.15
N SER A 64 -7.14 -10.46 -2.59
CA SER A 64 -8.45 -10.03 -3.10
C SER A 64 -8.29 -9.14 -4.32
N ASP A 65 -9.40 -8.88 -5.02
CA ASP A 65 -9.44 -7.95 -6.17
C ASP A 65 -8.90 -6.57 -5.80
N PHE A 66 -9.21 -6.06 -4.61
CA PHE A 66 -8.68 -4.79 -4.13
C PHE A 66 -7.16 -4.82 -3.99
N THR A 67 -6.60 -5.88 -3.43
CA THR A 67 -5.14 -6.02 -3.22
C THR A 67 -4.39 -6.21 -4.53
N THR A 68 -5.00 -6.88 -5.51
CA THR A 68 -4.36 -7.23 -6.78
C THR A 68 -4.78 -6.33 -7.94
N SER A 69 -5.63 -5.32 -7.68
CA SER A 69 -6.27 -4.50 -8.73
C SER A 69 -6.92 -5.40 -9.81
N SER A 70 -7.71 -6.38 -9.39
CA SER A 70 -8.31 -7.41 -10.23
C SER A 70 -7.28 -8.17 -11.07
N LYS A 71 -6.14 -8.50 -10.47
CA LYS A 71 -4.97 -9.16 -11.07
C LYS A 71 -4.22 -8.31 -12.11
N ARG A 72 -4.53 -7.01 -12.23
CA ARG A 72 -3.86 -6.11 -13.18
C ARG A 72 -2.61 -5.45 -12.63
N LEU A 73 -2.36 -5.57 -11.32
CA LEU A 73 -1.24 -4.90 -10.68
C LEU A 73 0.11 -5.49 -11.10
N TYR A 74 0.21 -6.81 -11.12
CA TYR A 74 1.45 -7.53 -11.38
C TYR A 74 1.56 -7.82 -12.88
N GLN A 75 2.43 -7.08 -13.59
CA GLN A 75 2.50 -7.11 -15.05
C GLN A 75 3.80 -7.71 -15.59
N HIS A 76 4.74 -8.07 -14.70
CA HIS A 76 5.96 -8.74 -15.13
C HIS A 76 5.63 -10.09 -15.80
N GLU A 77 6.19 -10.32 -16.98
CA GLU A 77 6.02 -11.58 -17.70
C GLU A 77 6.65 -12.73 -16.90
N GLY A 78 5.87 -13.72 -16.57
CA GLY A 78 6.33 -14.84 -15.73
C GLY A 78 6.40 -14.57 -14.24
N VAL A 79 5.70 -13.55 -13.72
CA VAL A 79 5.59 -13.28 -12.29
C VAL A 79 5.20 -14.52 -11.50
N LYS A 80 5.91 -14.80 -10.43
CA LYS A 80 5.67 -15.95 -9.53
C LYS A 80 5.11 -15.46 -8.20
N PHE A 81 4.12 -16.18 -7.70
CA PHE A 81 3.54 -15.92 -6.39
C PHE A 81 3.97 -16.98 -5.37
N VAL A 82 4.30 -16.50 -4.18
CA VAL A 82 4.49 -17.31 -2.98
C VAL A 82 3.49 -16.83 -1.95
N THR A 83 2.67 -17.73 -1.42
CA THR A 83 1.69 -17.39 -0.39
C THR A 83 2.03 -18.05 0.93
N ILE A 84 2.11 -17.26 1.99
CA ILE A 84 2.28 -17.71 3.37
C ILE A 84 0.99 -17.38 4.10
N ASN A 85 0.20 -18.38 4.45
CA ASN A 85 -1.11 -18.16 5.07
C ASN A 85 -1.52 -19.36 5.93
N ASN A 86 -2.11 -19.14 7.09
CA ASN A 86 -2.67 -20.19 7.92
C ASN A 86 -3.99 -20.75 7.37
N CYS A 87 -4.67 -19.99 6.51
CA CYS A 87 -5.89 -20.43 5.83
C CYS A 87 -5.54 -21.05 4.47
N ARG A 88 -5.78 -22.36 4.33
CA ARG A 88 -5.51 -23.10 3.08
C ARG A 88 -6.20 -22.50 1.88
N TYR A 89 -7.46 -22.07 2.00
CA TYR A 89 -8.22 -21.44 0.91
C TYR A 89 -7.51 -20.20 0.36
N HIS A 90 -6.96 -19.35 1.23
CA HIS A 90 -6.25 -18.17 0.80
C HIS A 90 -4.85 -18.47 0.25
N ALA A 91 -4.19 -19.49 0.78
CA ALA A 91 -2.88 -19.92 0.29
C ALA A 91 -2.92 -20.46 -1.14
N TYR A 92 -4.07 -20.97 -1.59
CA TYR A 92 -4.23 -21.60 -2.93
C TYR A 92 -4.59 -20.62 -4.05
N LYS A 93 -4.64 -19.32 -3.77
CA LYS A 93 -4.92 -18.31 -4.80
C LYS A 93 -3.69 -18.00 -5.64
N MET A 94 -3.90 -17.37 -6.80
CA MET A 94 -2.86 -16.84 -7.70
C MET A 94 -1.92 -17.91 -8.29
N ASP A 95 -2.33 -19.16 -8.32
CA ASP A 95 -1.45 -20.27 -8.73
C ASP A 95 -0.07 -20.29 -8.01
N ALA A 96 -0.11 -19.92 -6.74
CA ALA A 96 1.08 -19.65 -5.95
C ALA A 96 1.77 -20.91 -5.45
N VAL A 97 3.07 -20.82 -5.19
CA VAL A 97 3.77 -21.73 -4.29
C VAL A 97 3.25 -21.49 -2.86
N LYS A 98 2.69 -22.51 -2.24
CA LYS A 98 1.92 -22.42 -1.00
C LYS A 98 2.74 -22.82 0.20
N ALA A 99 2.78 -21.97 1.21
CA ALA A 99 3.25 -22.28 2.55
C ALA A 99 2.08 -22.11 3.53
N VAL A 100 1.38 -23.22 3.85
CA VAL A 100 0.28 -23.19 4.81
C VAL A 100 0.85 -23.33 6.20
N GLY A 101 0.79 -22.25 6.99
CA GLY A 101 1.36 -22.22 8.33
C GLY A 101 1.37 -20.81 8.95
N ASP A 102 1.98 -20.75 10.14
CA ASP A 102 2.21 -19.49 10.85
C ASP A 102 3.18 -18.57 10.08
N ALA A 103 2.82 -17.30 9.97
CA ALA A 103 3.58 -16.32 9.21
C ALA A 103 4.98 -16.10 9.78
N LYS A 104 5.10 -15.94 11.12
CA LYS A 104 6.39 -15.70 11.79
C LYS A 104 7.32 -16.88 11.62
N ALA A 105 6.84 -18.09 11.89
CA ALA A 105 7.65 -19.31 11.76
C ALA A 105 8.10 -19.54 10.31
N THR A 106 7.20 -19.35 9.34
CA THR A 106 7.49 -19.55 7.93
C THR A 106 8.47 -18.51 7.38
N VAL A 107 8.30 -17.23 7.72
CA VAL A 107 9.23 -16.15 7.30
C VAL A 107 10.61 -16.38 7.92
N THR A 108 10.68 -16.79 9.20
CA THR A 108 11.95 -17.14 9.86
C THR A 108 12.67 -18.28 9.15
N ALA A 109 11.95 -19.34 8.79
CA ALA A 109 12.53 -20.48 8.06
C ALA A 109 12.97 -20.09 6.64
N LEU A 110 12.19 -19.22 5.95
CA LEU A 110 12.55 -18.69 4.64
C LEU A 110 13.83 -17.84 4.73
N ALA A 111 13.93 -16.96 5.73
CA ALA A 111 15.12 -16.14 5.96
C ALA A 111 16.39 -17.01 6.13
N ALA A 112 16.30 -18.07 6.93
CA ALA A 112 17.42 -18.99 7.12
C ALA A 112 17.89 -19.64 5.80
N LYS A 113 16.94 -20.02 4.94
CA LYS A 113 17.24 -20.61 3.62
C LYS A 113 17.83 -19.60 2.64
N LEU A 114 17.33 -18.38 2.60
CA LEU A 114 17.87 -17.33 1.73
C LEU A 114 19.26 -16.90 2.18
N ARG A 115 19.49 -16.81 3.49
CA ARG A 115 20.82 -16.51 4.07
C ARG A 115 21.84 -17.58 3.69
N ALA A 116 21.47 -18.86 3.81
CA ALA A 116 22.33 -19.96 3.40
C ALA A 116 22.69 -19.95 1.89
N LYS A 117 21.87 -19.28 1.07
CA LYS A 117 22.12 -19.10 -0.37
C LYS A 117 22.84 -17.78 -0.71
N GLY A 118 23.12 -16.94 0.27
CA GLY A 118 23.68 -15.62 0.03
C GLY A 118 22.77 -14.70 -0.79
N TYR A 119 21.44 -14.88 -0.67
CA TYR A 119 20.49 -14.10 -1.46
C TYR A 119 20.38 -12.66 -0.97
N ALA A 120 20.31 -11.72 -1.89
CA ALA A 120 19.83 -10.38 -1.70
C ALA A 120 19.01 -9.97 -2.93
N SER A 121 18.03 -9.10 -2.77
CA SER A 121 17.26 -8.60 -3.92
C SER A 121 18.13 -7.72 -4.82
N ALA A 122 17.73 -7.58 -6.07
CA ALA A 122 18.45 -6.77 -7.05
C ALA A 122 18.08 -5.27 -6.98
N TYR A 123 17.13 -4.89 -6.13
CA TYR A 123 16.76 -3.48 -5.99
C TYR A 123 17.93 -2.63 -5.51
N THR A 124 18.13 -1.48 -6.15
CA THR A 124 19.16 -0.48 -5.80
C THR A 124 18.51 0.81 -5.31
N ASP A 125 18.24 1.76 -6.22
CA ASP A 125 17.67 3.06 -5.91
C ASP A 125 16.18 3.21 -6.29
N GLU A 126 15.61 2.22 -6.94
CA GLU A 126 14.20 2.24 -7.41
C GLU A 126 13.22 2.45 -6.27
N ILE A 127 13.48 1.80 -5.11
CA ILE A 127 12.66 1.94 -3.91
C ILE A 127 12.68 3.40 -3.42
N ALA A 128 13.87 3.97 -3.29
CA ALA A 128 14.03 5.34 -2.81
C ALA A 128 13.41 6.35 -3.78
N LYS A 129 13.57 6.15 -5.09
CA LYS A 129 12.96 6.99 -6.14
C LYS A 129 11.43 6.93 -6.08
N ALA A 130 10.86 5.72 -5.99
CA ALA A 130 9.42 5.55 -5.91
C ALA A 130 8.83 6.20 -4.63
N LYS A 131 9.52 6.07 -3.50
CA LYS A 131 9.13 6.73 -2.24
C LYS A 131 9.19 8.25 -2.37
N ALA A 132 10.26 8.81 -2.92
CA ALA A 132 10.42 10.25 -3.09
C ALA A 132 9.28 10.86 -3.92
N VAL A 133 8.91 10.23 -5.03
CA VAL A 133 7.76 10.65 -5.84
C VAL A 133 6.46 10.62 -5.02
N TRP A 134 6.27 9.58 -4.22
CA TRP A 134 5.08 9.48 -3.38
C TRP A 134 5.08 10.48 -2.23
N ASP A 135 6.21 10.76 -1.62
CA ASP A 135 6.34 11.74 -0.53
C ASP A 135 5.99 13.16 -1.00
N GLU A 136 6.38 13.55 -2.22
CA GLU A 136 5.96 14.82 -2.82
C GLU A 136 4.45 14.85 -3.10
N GLU A 137 3.88 13.77 -3.62
CA GLU A 137 2.44 13.66 -3.82
C GLU A 137 1.68 13.73 -2.47
N MET A 138 2.20 13.11 -1.42
CA MET A 138 1.60 13.22 -0.08
C MET A 138 1.58 14.65 0.44
N LYS A 139 2.65 15.42 0.22
CA LYS A 139 2.69 16.85 0.57
C LYS A 139 1.63 17.62 -0.21
N ARG A 140 1.53 17.38 -1.51
CA ARG A 140 0.50 18.00 -2.37
C ARG A 140 -0.91 17.69 -1.87
N LEU A 141 -1.21 16.40 -1.64
CA LEU A 141 -2.52 15.93 -1.18
C LEU A 141 -2.92 16.50 0.19
N ALA A 142 -1.95 16.77 1.05
CA ALA A 142 -2.20 17.34 2.39
C ALA A 142 -2.62 18.82 2.36
N GLY A 143 -2.32 19.54 1.28
CA GLY A 143 -2.61 20.96 1.13
C GLY A 143 -3.68 21.32 0.10
N ILE A 144 -4.33 20.34 -0.55
CA ILE A 144 -5.30 20.62 -1.60
C ILE A 144 -6.62 21.15 -1.02
N GLU A 145 -7.01 22.31 -1.52
CA GLU A 145 -8.34 22.89 -1.36
C GLU A 145 -9.04 22.93 -2.73
N TYR A 146 -10.36 22.91 -2.72
CA TYR A 146 -11.14 23.14 -3.93
C TYR A 146 -11.21 24.64 -4.18
N THR A 147 -10.57 25.08 -5.26
CA THR A 147 -10.69 26.45 -5.76
C THR A 147 -11.50 26.41 -7.06
N GLY A 148 -12.60 27.18 -7.10
CA GLY A 148 -13.61 27.07 -8.16
C GLY A 148 -13.09 27.22 -9.58
N ASP A 149 -12.07 28.06 -9.79
CA ASP A 149 -11.65 28.48 -11.12
C ASP A 149 -10.66 27.51 -11.81
N ASP A 150 -9.99 26.62 -11.04
CA ASP A 150 -8.91 25.77 -11.54
C ASP A 150 -9.26 24.28 -11.64
N PHE A 151 -10.54 23.91 -11.39
CA PHE A 151 -10.93 22.51 -11.43
C PHE A 151 -11.17 22.02 -12.85
N GLU A 152 -10.26 21.24 -13.39
CA GLU A 152 -10.43 20.52 -14.65
C GLU A 152 -10.40 18.99 -14.42
N PRO A 153 -11.52 18.28 -14.66
CA PRO A 153 -11.55 16.83 -14.50
C PRO A 153 -10.75 16.14 -15.60
N ILE A 154 -9.94 15.13 -15.24
CA ILE A 154 -9.19 14.28 -16.18
C ILE A 154 -10.15 13.57 -17.17
N ILE A 155 -11.33 13.18 -16.67
CA ILE A 155 -12.37 12.55 -17.49
C ILE A 155 -13.50 13.57 -17.66
N LYS A 156 -13.79 13.93 -18.91
CA LYS A 156 -14.87 14.86 -19.22
C LYS A 156 -16.22 14.30 -18.78
N ALA A 157 -16.98 15.11 -18.04
CA ALA A 157 -18.35 14.77 -17.68
C ALA A 157 -19.24 14.68 -18.94
N ARG A 158 -20.18 13.76 -18.96
CA ARG A 158 -21.15 13.63 -20.05
C ARG A 158 -22.17 14.78 -20.04
N ASP A 159 -22.59 15.18 -18.84
CA ASP A 159 -23.49 16.33 -18.64
C ASP A 159 -22.65 17.59 -18.40
N PRO A 160 -22.79 18.64 -19.23
CA PRO A 160 -22.02 19.87 -19.09
C PRO A 160 -22.27 20.62 -17.79
N ARG A 161 -23.37 20.34 -17.07
CA ARG A 161 -23.69 20.97 -15.79
C ARG A 161 -22.92 20.37 -14.60
N THR A 162 -22.42 19.13 -14.75
CA THR A 162 -21.78 18.39 -13.64
C THR A 162 -20.58 19.15 -13.04
N VAL A 163 -19.70 19.68 -13.88
CA VAL A 163 -18.50 20.40 -13.40
C VAL A 163 -18.85 21.73 -12.73
N PRO A 164 -19.66 22.61 -13.34
CA PRO A 164 -20.09 23.84 -12.68
C PRO A 164 -20.83 23.62 -11.35
N GLU A 165 -21.69 22.61 -11.28
CA GLU A 165 -22.39 22.26 -10.03
C GLU A 165 -21.42 21.74 -8.97
N PHE A 166 -20.48 20.89 -9.36
CA PHE A 166 -19.43 20.39 -8.45
C PHE A 166 -18.58 21.53 -7.90
N VAL A 167 -18.09 22.41 -8.76
CA VAL A 167 -17.31 23.60 -8.38
C VAL A 167 -18.08 24.45 -7.37
N LYS A 168 -19.35 24.79 -7.67
CA LYS A 168 -20.20 25.56 -6.76
C LYS A 168 -20.39 24.90 -5.39
N LEU A 169 -20.47 23.55 -5.34
CA LEU A 169 -20.68 22.82 -4.09
C LEU A 169 -19.40 22.66 -3.26
N THR A 170 -18.24 22.68 -3.90
CA THR A 170 -16.96 22.37 -3.26
C THR A 170 -16.04 23.57 -3.06
N ASP A 171 -16.38 24.72 -3.62
CA ASP A 171 -15.58 25.93 -3.53
C ASP A 171 -15.24 26.30 -2.07
N GLY A 172 -13.96 26.56 -1.82
CA GLY A 172 -13.43 26.83 -0.48
C GLY A 172 -13.43 25.66 0.49
N LYS A 173 -13.76 24.43 0.05
CA LYS A 173 -13.73 23.22 0.89
C LYS A 173 -12.43 22.47 0.72
N ILE A 174 -11.92 21.93 1.83
CA ILE A 174 -10.75 21.05 1.82
C ILE A 174 -11.09 19.68 1.26
N THR A 175 -10.11 19.04 0.60
CA THR A 175 -10.26 17.68 0.13
C THR A 175 -10.25 16.68 1.28
N GLN A 176 -10.73 15.45 1.02
CA GLN A 176 -10.71 14.37 2.02
C GLN A 176 -9.28 14.04 2.48
N THR A 177 -8.29 14.09 1.60
CA THR A 177 -6.89 13.84 1.94
C THR A 177 -6.29 14.96 2.78
N ALA A 178 -6.61 16.22 2.49
CA ALA A 178 -6.19 17.37 3.30
C ALA A 178 -6.83 17.32 4.70
N ALA A 179 -8.11 16.95 4.79
CA ALA A 179 -8.80 16.77 6.07
C ALA A 179 -8.13 15.65 6.91
N LEU A 180 -7.80 14.52 6.30
CA LEU A 180 -7.07 13.43 6.99
C LEU A 180 -5.69 13.87 7.46
N ALA A 181 -4.97 14.64 6.67
CA ALA A 181 -3.68 15.18 7.06
C ALA A 181 -3.81 16.16 8.25
N ALA A 182 -4.86 17.00 8.26
CA ALA A 182 -5.15 17.88 9.39
C ALA A 182 -5.47 17.10 10.66
N ILE A 183 -6.35 16.09 10.57
CA ILE A 183 -6.69 15.21 11.69
C ILE A 183 -5.43 14.54 12.23
N ARG A 184 -4.56 14.00 11.36
CA ARG A 184 -3.33 13.30 11.75
C ARG A 184 -2.38 14.19 12.59
N ARG A 185 -2.37 15.50 12.33
CA ARG A 185 -1.56 16.46 13.13
C ARG A 185 -2.15 16.76 14.50
N CYS A 186 -3.44 16.54 14.70
CA CYS A 186 -4.16 16.92 15.91
C CYS A 186 -4.37 15.76 16.90
N ILE A 187 -4.13 14.52 16.48
CA ILE A 187 -4.35 13.33 17.33
C ILE A 187 -3.03 12.74 17.80
N ASP A 188 -3.10 12.01 18.90
CA ASP A 188 -1.95 11.32 19.46
C ASP A 188 -1.37 10.27 18.51
N ALA A 189 -0.05 10.08 18.59
CA ALA A 189 0.65 9.14 17.70
C ALA A 189 0.27 7.67 17.94
N ASP A 190 -0.31 7.35 19.09
CA ASP A 190 -0.75 6.01 19.50
C ASP A 190 -2.28 5.85 19.49
N ALA A 191 -3.01 6.81 18.95
CA ALA A 191 -4.44 6.72 18.79
C ALA A 191 -4.87 5.53 17.94
N ASN A 192 -5.87 4.78 18.40
CA ASN A 192 -6.50 3.73 17.62
C ASN A 192 -7.52 4.34 16.66
N ILE A 193 -7.34 4.09 15.37
CA ILE A 193 -8.22 4.62 14.33
C ILE A 193 -9.12 3.52 13.79
N ILE A 194 -10.43 3.74 13.89
CA ILE A 194 -11.45 2.85 13.34
C ILE A 194 -12.17 3.58 12.23
N THR A 195 -12.26 2.97 11.05
CA THR A 195 -12.95 3.51 9.89
C THR A 195 -14.02 2.56 9.38
N ALA A 196 -15.13 3.11 8.89
CA ALA A 196 -16.17 2.35 8.19
C ALA A 196 -15.79 2.06 6.73
N GLY A 197 -16.65 1.34 6.01
CA GLY A 197 -16.51 1.15 4.55
C GLY A 197 -16.76 2.43 3.77
N GLY A 198 -16.26 2.51 2.53
CA GLY A 198 -16.48 3.62 1.60
C GLY A 198 -15.18 4.29 1.13
N SER A 199 -15.26 5.54 0.69
CA SER A 199 -14.11 6.27 0.13
C SER A 199 -13.07 6.64 1.20
N LEU A 200 -13.50 6.94 2.43
CA LEU A 200 -12.59 7.34 3.51
C LEU A 200 -11.54 6.26 3.84
N PRO A 201 -11.88 4.99 4.05
CA PRO A 201 -10.87 3.94 4.26
C PRO A 201 -9.89 3.81 3.10
N SER A 202 -10.33 4.07 1.87
CA SER A 202 -9.47 4.07 0.69
C SER A 202 -8.42 5.19 0.75
N CYS A 203 -8.83 6.39 1.13
CA CYS A 203 -7.92 7.50 1.38
C CYS A 203 -7.00 7.20 2.59
N MET A 204 -7.54 6.62 3.66
CA MET A 204 -6.76 6.21 4.83
C MET A 204 -5.65 5.21 4.46
N GLN A 205 -5.95 4.20 3.64
CA GLN A 205 -4.93 3.26 3.18
C GLN A 205 -3.78 3.99 2.48
N ARG A 206 -4.10 5.00 1.70
CA ARG A 206 -3.15 5.74 0.87
C ARG A 206 -2.32 6.74 1.67
N VAL A 207 -2.97 7.58 2.48
CA VAL A 207 -2.32 8.76 3.06
C VAL A 207 -2.01 8.65 4.56
N TRP A 208 -2.56 7.66 5.25
CA TRP A 208 -2.34 7.52 6.68
C TRP A 208 -1.10 6.70 6.99
N THR A 209 -0.23 7.22 7.85
CA THR A 209 0.98 6.54 8.30
C THR A 209 0.85 6.06 9.74
N THR A 210 1.42 4.90 10.04
CA THR A 210 1.38 4.27 11.36
C THR A 210 2.77 3.76 11.73
N ASP A 211 3.30 4.20 12.88
CA ASP A 211 4.63 3.81 13.35
C ASP A 211 4.59 3.14 14.73
N LYS A 212 3.45 3.19 15.41
CA LYS A 212 3.17 2.42 16.61
C LYS A 212 2.21 1.27 16.31
N ARG A 213 2.42 0.16 17.02
CA ARG A 213 1.62 -1.08 16.95
C ARG A 213 0.82 -1.25 18.21
#